data_38f4bea1933a8a296ca3e44f62671034
#
_entry.id   38f4bea1933a8a296ca3e44f62671034
#
_cell.length_a   1.000
_cell.length_b   1.000
_cell.length_c   1.000
_cell.angle_alpha   90.00
_cell.angle_beta   90.00
_cell.angle_gamma   90.00
#
_symmetry.space_group_name_H-M   'P 1'
#
loop_
_entity.id
_entity.type
_entity.pdbx_description
1 polymer ?
#
loop_
_entity_poly.entity_id
_entity_poly.type
_entity_poly.pdbx_seq_one_letter_code
_entity_poly.pdbx_strand_id
1 'polypeptide(L)'
;MTPLSIDASLVRAWATQLNREHRDAPTGASLRRLRFTVVFILGVLLFLAGRAFAETNADAPSSRPDAVIDLATKEGVDLVKGQWRYSDTKITQVDFKAAGADKQPTGKSVKTYDFVPHAGGADFDDSNWERIEPATLDARRSTGRLCFNWYRINITIPPRVNDVDLAGTTAIFQTSLDDYAEIWVDGELARAPGQSGGSVIKGWNAANRLIINRSVQPGQKIQLAIFGINGPLSNPPTNYIWMREAKLEFYKDGIAPVAITPSEVNVEIIRKDPALDTIVPPNPKIFKLAEGFKFTEGPVWDRRGGYLLFSDPNSNTIYKYSPDGNGTLTVFREKSGYEGADITEYGQPGSNGLTFDREGRLTINQHGNRRVARLESDGTLIVLADKFEGKRLNSPNDLVYRSDGTVYFTDPPFGLPKFFSDPRKELPFSGVFAAKDGKIQLVSTDLTGPNGLAFSPDEKFFYVDNWDDHKKVVMRYEVQPDGSLKNGKLFFDMTSAGTEDALDGLKVDKAGNLYVSGPGGLWILSLQGKHLGTIIAPKHPHNFAWGDADGKTLYLCARSGLYHIKLNIEGIRPK
;
A
#
# COMPACT_ATOMS: atom_id res chain seq x y z
N MET A 1 20.21 -2.48 9.44
CA MET A 1 21.51 -1.93 8.93
C MET A 1 21.15 -0.70 8.13
N THR A 2 21.78 0.42 8.47
CA THR A 2 21.68 1.66 7.68
C THR A 2 22.17 1.38 6.25
N PRO A 3 21.59 1.98 5.21
CA PRO A 3 22.10 1.86 3.86
C PRO A 3 23.57 2.32 3.85
N LEU A 4 24.44 1.56 3.20
CA LEU A 4 25.81 1.95 2.90
C LEU A 4 25.74 3.30 2.16
N SER A 5 25.95 4.39 2.86
CA SER A 5 26.22 5.67 2.21
C SER A 5 27.59 5.51 1.58
N ILE A 6 27.65 5.44 0.27
CA ILE A 6 28.92 5.59 -0.45
C ILE A 6 29.45 6.96 -0.06
N ASP A 7 30.56 6.98 0.65
CA ASP A 7 31.18 8.21 1.13
C ASP A 7 31.56 9.08 -0.08
N ALA A 8 30.87 10.21 -0.21
CA ALA A 8 31.09 11.16 -1.29
C ALA A 8 32.56 11.66 -1.35
N SER A 9 33.34 11.45 -0.26
CA SER A 9 34.75 11.77 -0.22
C SER A 9 35.59 10.80 -1.03
N LEU A 10 35.24 9.50 -1.04
CA LEU A 10 35.91 8.47 -1.85
C LEU A 10 35.66 8.67 -3.34
N VAL A 11 34.44 9.05 -3.72
CA VAL A 11 34.11 9.36 -5.11
C VAL A 11 34.85 10.61 -5.59
N ARG A 12 35.00 11.62 -4.74
CA ARG A 12 35.78 12.83 -5.07
C ARG A 12 37.29 12.54 -5.13
N ALA A 13 37.81 11.70 -4.25
CA ALA A 13 39.23 11.30 -4.29
C ALA A 13 39.55 10.55 -5.58
N TRP A 14 38.66 9.66 -6.01
CA TRP A 14 38.81 8.89 -7.25
C TRP A 14 38.71 9.77 -8.51
N ALA A 15 37.77 10.70 -8.54
CA ALA A 15 37.63 11.69 -9.62
C ALA A 15 38.85 12.63 -9.71
N THR A 16 39.47 12.93 -8.57
CA THR A 16 40.68 13.78 -8.51
C THR A 16 41.92 13.01 -9.00
N GLN A 17 41.98 11.72 -8.73
CA GLN A 17 43.07 10.85 -9.20
C GLN A 17 42.99 10.62 -10.72
N LEU A 18 41.80 10.39 -11.27
CA LEU A 18 41.56 10.30 -12.72
C LEU A 18 41.91 11.61 -13.45
N ASN A 19 41.68 12.77 -12.85
CA ASN A 19 42.07 14.06 -13.42
C ASN A 19 43.58 14.34 -13.36
N ARG A 20 44.35 13.68 -12.47
CA ARG A 20 45.81 13.80 -12.42
C ARG A 20 46.48 12.93 -13.49
N GLU A 21 45.98 11.74 -13.76
CA GLU A 21 46.53 10.82 -14.76
C GLU A 21 46.26 11.28 -16.22
N HIS A 22 45.39 12.23 -16.44
CA HIS A 22 45.04 12.73 -17.78
C HIS A 22 45.69 14.08 -18.18
N ARG A 23 46.67 14.57 -17.40
CA ARG A 23 47.43 15.77 -17.82
C ARG A 23 48.55 15.50 -18.82
N ASP A 24 48.93 14.24 -19.05
CA ASP A 24 50.09 13.88 -19.84
C ASP A 24 49.81 13.04 -21.10
N ALA A 25 48.57 13.07 -21.67
CA ALA A 25 48.25 12.32 -22.88
C ALA A 25 47.79 13.21 -24.05
N PRO A 26 48.23 12.97 -25.29
CA PRO A 26 47.91 13.82 -26.43
C PRO A 26 46.53 13.55 -27.05
N THR A 27 45.85 14.63 -27.27
CA THR A 27 44.76 14.99 -28.18
C THR A 27 43.88 13.94 -28.87
N GLY A 28 42.60 13.95 -28.56
CA GLY A 28 41.59 14.43 -29.57
C GLY A 28 40.57 13.45 -30.10
N ALA A 29 40.56 12.13 -29.93
CA ALA A 29 39.50 11.32 -30.55
C ALA A 29 38.96 10.16 -29.65
N SER A 30 39.64 9.77 -28.63
CA SER A 30 39.25 8.64 -27.78
C SER A 30 38.35 9.01 -26.59
N LEU A 31 38.34 10.29 -26.20
CA LEU A 31 37.59 10.81 -25.04
C LEU A 31 36.06 10.78 -25.21
N ARG A 32 35.54 10.85 -26.44
CA ARG A 32 34.10 10.76 -26.67
C ARG A 32 33.57 9.31 -26.51
N ARG A 33 34.34 8.32 -26.92
CA ARG A 33 33.95 6.90 -26.75
C ARG A 33 34.05 6.44 -25.30
N LEU A 34 35.03 6.91 -24.55
CA LEU A 34 35.19 6.52 -23.15
C LEU A 34 34.11 7.17 -22.25
N ARG A 35 33.71 8.42 -22.54
CA ARG A 35 32.59 9.05 -21.82
C ARG A 35 31.25 8.38 -22.09
N PHE A 36 31.00 7.93 -23.31
CA PHE A 36 29.77 7.17 -23.61
C PHE A 36 29.77 5.78 -22.95
N THR A 37 30.90 5.10 -22.89
CA THR A 37 30.99 3.76 -22.29
C THR A 37 30.86 3.83 -20.77
N VAL A 38 31.47 4.80 -20.09
CA VAL A 38 31.37 4.97 -18.62
C VAL A 38 29.97 5.43 -18.21
N VAL A 39 29.34 6.33 -18.97
CA VAL A 39 27.95 6.75 -18.70
C VAL A 39 26.96 5.61 -18.99
N PHE A 40 27.24 4.77 -19.98
CA PHE A 40 26.41 3.60 -20.29
C PHE A 40 26.57 2.49 -19.24
N ILE A 41 27.79 2.24 -18.73
CA ILE A 41 28.03 1.27 -17.67
C ILE A 41 27.48 1.76 -16.32
N LEU A 42 27.60 3.04 -15.99
CA LEU A 42 26.92 3.60 -14.81
C LEU A 42 25.39 3.62 -14.97
N GLY A 43 24.87 3.88 -16.16
CA GLY A 43 23.43 3.81 -16.46
C GLY A 43 22.90 2.37 -16.36
N VAL A 44 23.65 1.37 -16.82
CA VAL A 44 23.27 -0.04 -16.71
C VAL A 44 23.41 -0.57 -15.29
N LEU A 45 24.41 -0.11 -14.51
CA LEU A 45 24.55 -0.45 -13.09
C LEU A 45 23.48 0.21 -12.21
N LEU A 46 23.00 1.41 -12.57
CA LEU A 46 21.86 2.06 -11.90
C LEU A 46 20.52 1.43 -12.32
N PHE A 47 20.41 0.87 -13.53
CA PHE A 47 19.21 0.14 -13.98
C PHE A 47 19.13 -1.28 -13.40
N LEU A 48 20.23 -1.87 -12.97
CA LEU A 48 20.27 -3.18 -12.30
C LEU A 48 20.10 -3.10 -10.79
N ALA A 49 20.21 -1.91 -10.17
CA ALA A 49 19.95 -1.67 -8.75
C ALA A 49 18.46 -1.40 -8.41
N GLY A 50 17.60 -1.31 -9.41
CA GLY A 50 16.14 -1.22 -9.25
C GLY A 50 15.48 -2.60 -9.11
N ARG A 51 16.07 -3.53 -8.35
CA ARG A 51 15.46 -4.84 -8.11
C ARG A 51 14.47 -4.79 -6.95
N ALA A 52 13.34 -5.41 -7.21
CA ALA A 52 12.21 -5.59 -6.33
C ALA A 52 12.64 -5.93 -4.90
N PHE A 53 12.23 -5.10 -3.95
CA PHE A 53 12.23 -5.47 -2.55
C PHE A 53 11.34 -6.70 -2.39
N ALA A 54 11.82 -7.71 -1.68
CA ALA A 54 11.01 -8.85 -1.31
C ALA A 54 9.82 -8.34 -0.47
N GLU A 55 8.63 -8.48 -1.02
CA GLU A 55 7.39 -8.00 -0.41
C GLU A 55 6.89 -8.99 0.65
N THR A 56 6.14 -8.51 1.59
CA THR A 56 5.86 -9.14 2.87
C THR A 56 4.77 -10.21 2.82
N ASN A 57 4.82 -11.14 3.78
CA ASN A 57 3.84 -12.23 3.99
C ASN A 57 2.39 -11.77 4.22
N ALA A 58 2.16 -10.48 4.54
CA ALA A 58 0.83 -9.95 4.80
C ALA A 58 -0.04 -9.88 3.53
N ASP A 59 0.59 -9.82 2.35
CA ASP A 59 -0.08 -9.61 1.07
C ASP A 59 -0.17 -10.91 0.22
N ALA A 60 0.29 -12.05 0.77
CA ALA A 60 0.27 -13.30 0.03
C ALA A 60 -1.17 -13.81 -0.15
N PRO A 61 -1.58 -14.13 -1.40
CA PRO A 61 -2.94 -14.57 -1.72
C PRO A 61 -3.39 -15.80 -0.95
N SER A 62 -4.66 -15.86 -0.63
CA SER A 62 -5.31 -17.04 -0.04
C SER A 62 -6.31 -17.74 -0.98
N SER A 63 -6.57 -17.18 -2.17
CA SER A 63 -7.38 -17.81 -3.21
C SER A 63 -6.68 -19.03 -3.81
N ARG A 64 -7.43 -19.83 -4.56
CA ARG A 64 -6.85 -20.94 -5.29
C ARG A 64 -5.90 -20.41 -6.39
N PRO A 65 -4.64 -20.88 -6.45
CA PRO A 65 -3.72 -20.49 -7.52
C PRO A 65 -4.19 -21.01 -8.88
N ASP A 66 -3.89 -20.25 -9.95
CA ASP A 66 -4.14 -20.67 -11.32
C ASP A 66 -3.22 -21.81 -11.75
N ALA A 67 -1.98 -21.83 -11.23
CA ALA A 67 -1.03 -22.89 -11.44
C ALA A 67 -0.18 -23.13 -10.20
N VAL A 68 0.27 -24.38 -10.02
CA VAL A 68 1.16 -24.78 -8.92
C VAL A 68 2.29 -25.65 -9.47
N ILE A 69 3.51 -25.39 -9.00
CA ILE A 69 4.67 -26.27 -9.17
C ILE A 69 5.08 -26.77 -7.79
N ASP A 70 5.01 -28.09 -7.58
CA ASP A 70 5.45 -28.70 -6.32
C ASP A 70 6.95 -29.03 -6.37
N LEU A 71 7.75 -28.23 -5.68
CA LEU A 71 9.22 -28.40 -5.62
C LEU A 71 9.65 -29.55 -4.70
N ALA A 72 8.72 -30.24 -4.03
CA ALA A 72 8.97 -31.48 -3.33
C ALA A 72 8.84 -32.70 -4.24
N THR A 73 8.57 -32.52 -5.54
CA THR A 73 8.49 -33.58 -6.55
C THR A 73 9.62 -33.44 -7.58
N LYS A 74 9.99 -34.57 -8.17
CA LYS A 74 10.98 -34.57 -9.25
C LYS A 74 10.48 -33.78 -10.47
N GLU A 75 9.24 -33.95 -10.83
CA GLU A 75 8.57 -33.27 -11.94
C GLU A 75 8.61 -31.74 -11.76
N GLY A 76 8.32 -31.26 -10.56
CA GLY A 76 8.33 -29.83 -10.26
C GLY A 76 9.72 -29.24 -10.32
N VAL A 77 10.73 -29.92 -9.78
CA VAL A 77 12.12 -29.46 -9.81
C VAL A 77 12.70 -29.49 -11.23
N ASP A 78 12.38 -30.54 -12.01
CA ASP A 78 12.79 -30.64 -13.42
C ASP A 78 12.16 -29.49 -14.25
N LEU A 79 10.90 -29.17 -14.01
CA LEU A 79 10.18 -28.12 -14.71
C LEU A 79 10.80 -26.73 -14.52
N VAL A 80 11.29 -26.44 -13.31
CA VAL A 80 12.00 -25.18 -12.99
C VAL A 80 13.51 -25.28 -13.21
N LYS A 81 14.03 -26.42 -13.69
CA LYS A 81 15.47 -26.69 -13.88
C LYS A 81 16.27 -26.48 -12.58
N GLY A 82 15.66 -26.83 -11.46
CA GLY A 82 16.22 -26.63 -10.13
C GLY A 82 16.97 -27.85 -9.60
N GLN A 83 17.73 -27.65 -8.54
CA GLN A 83 18.37 -28.72 -7.73
C GLN A 83 18.44 -28.26 -6.30
N TRP A 84 17.78 -28.98 -5.40
CA TRP A 84 17.88 -28.71 -3.97
C TRP A 84 19.28 -29.01 -3.44
N ARG A 85 19.77 -28.07 -2.62
CA ARG A 85 21.02 -28.18 -1.89
C ARG A 85 20.79 -27.98 -0.40
N TYR A 86 21.57 -28.68 0.40
CA TYR A 86 21.43 -28.70 1.85
C TYR A 86 22.78 -28.56 2.55
N SER A 87 22.81 -27.85 3.67
CA SER A 87 23.93 -27.80 4.59
C SER A 87 23.46 -27.62 6.03
N ASP A 88 24.02 -28.39 6.94
CA ASP A 88 23.97 -28.08 8.36
C ASP A 88 24.72 -26.80 8.66
N THR A 89 24.33 -26.14 9.74
CA THR A 89 24.94 -24.92 10.25
C THR A 89 25.70 -25.23 11.55
N LYS A 90 26.91 -24.70 11.66
CA LYS A 90 27.73 -24.84 12.88
C LYS A 90 27.63 -23.54 13.68
N ILE A 91 27.42 -23.69 15.00
CA ILE A 91 27.51 -22.56 15.93
C ILE A 91 28.97 -22.44 16.35
N THR A 92 29.54 -21.25 16.20
CA THR A 92 30.92 -20.92 16.52
C THR A 92 31.00 -19.77 17.52
N GLN A 93 31.96 -19.83 18.43
CA GLN A 93 32.23 -18.71 19.33
C GLN A 93 33.09 -17.67 18.57
N VAL A 94 32.64 -16.41 18.60
CA VAL A 94 33.33 -15.31 17.92
C VAL A 94 33.56 -14.13 18.86
N ASP A 95 34.54 -13.32 18.52
CA ASP A 95 34.73 -12.02 19.17
C ASP A 95 33.80 -10.99 18.51
N PHE A 96 33.10 -10.26 19.35
CA PHE A 96 32.18 -9.19 18.89
C PHE A 96 32.32 -7.96 19.80
N LYS A 97 31.92 -6.81 19.33
CA LYS A 97 31.90 -5.60 20.13
C LYS A 97 30.50 -5.33 20.67
N ALA A 98 30.40 -5.07 21.97
CA ALA A 98 29.14 -4.60 22.57
C ALA A 98 28.70 -3.28 21.93
N ALA A 99 27.43 -2.93 22.11
CA ALA A 99 26.91 -1.64 21.65
C ALA A 99 27.63 -0.50 22.36
N GLY A 100 28.10 0.47 21.59
CA GLY A 100 28.61 1.76 22.07
C GLY A 100 27.48 2.75 22.32
N ALA A 101 27.85 3.98 22.68
CA ALA A 101 26.88 5.07 22.91
C ALA A 101 26.07 5.44 21.66
N ASP A 102 26.62 5.19 20.49
CA ASP A 102 26.02 5.36 19.15
C ASP A 102 25.15 4.17 18.73
N LYS A 103 24.96 3.19 19.63
CA LYS A 103 24.26 1.91 19.37
C LYS A 103 24.90 1.05 18.27
N GLN A 104 26.12 1.38 17.82
CA GLN A 104 26.90 0.57 16.91
C GLN A 104 27.81 -0.39 17.70
N PRO A 105 28.35 -1.45 17.10
CA PRO A 105 29.26 -2.39 17.75
C PRO A 105 30.68 -1.78 17.95
N THR A 106 30.76 -0.68 18.70
CA THR A 106 31.98 0.10 18.99
C THR A 106 32.46 -0.02 20.43
N GLY A 107 31.68 -0.72 21.27
CA GLY A 107 31.95 -0.88 22.70
C GLY A 107 33.02 -1.92 23.01
N LYS A 108 33.01 -2.43 24.25
CA LYS A 108 33.93 -3.47 24.71
C LYS A 108 33.87 -4.73 23.86
N SER A 109 35.00 -5.34 23.61
CA SER A 109 35.10 -6.70 23.04
C SER A 109 34.45 -7.72 23.97
N VAL A 110 33.55 -8.55 23.44
CA VAL A 110 32.84 -9.62 24.14
C VAL A 110 32.91 -10.91 23.33
N LYS A 111 32.84 -12.06 24.00
CA LYS A 111 32.62 -13.34 23.34
C LYS A 111 31.12 -13.54 23.12
N THR A 112 30.76 -13.91 21.92
CA THR A 112 29.38 -14.28 21.57
C THR A 112 29.42 -15.51 20.63
N TYR A 113 28.25 -15.88 20.11
CA TYR A 113 28.10 -16.97 19.18
C TYR A 113 27.58 -16.47 17.84
N ASP A 114 28.08 -17.06 16.79
CA ASP A 114 27.64 -16.88 15.41
C ASP A 114 27.39 -18.25 14.81
N PHE A 115 26.70 -18.27 13.66
CA PHE A 115 26.45 -19.49 12.90
C PHE A 115 27.16 -19.41 11.53
N VAL A 116 27.62 -20.52 11.05
CA VAL A 116 28.26 -20.63 9.71
C VAL A 116 27.73 -21.85 8.97
N PRO A 117 27.43 -21.74 7.66
CA PRO A 117 27.63 -20.57 6.79
C PRO A 117 26.50 -19.54 6.88
N HIS A 118 26.79 -18.29 6.49
CA HIS A 118 25.80 -17.25 6.19
C HIS A 118 25.41 -17.35 4.72
N ALA A 119 24.44 -18.17 4.40
CA ALA A 119 24.13 -18.55 3.02
C ALA A 119 22.85 -17.92 2.44
N GLY A 120 22.42 -16.77 2.99
CA GLY A 120 21.29 -16.01 2.43
C GLY A 120 21.61 -15.32 1.11
N GLY A 121 22.86 -14.91 0.88
CA GLY A 121 23.27 -14.17 -0.32
C GLY A 121 23.03 -14.92 -1.64
N ALA A 122 22.62 -14.18 -2.69
CA ALA A 122 22.36 -14.78 -4.00
C ALA A 122 23.63 -15.37 -4.65
N ASP A 123 24.77 -14.76 -4.39
CA ASP A 123 26.10 -15.12 -4.91
C ASP A 123 26.83 -16.15 -4.05
N PHE A 124 26.20 -16.64 -2.97
CA PHE A 124 26.80 -17.65 -2.12
C PHE A 124 27.07 -18.95 -2.89
N ASP A 125 28.33 -19.45 -2.84
CA ASP A 125 28.72 -20.71 -3.48
C ASP A 125 28.29 -21.93 -2.64
N ASP A 126 27.22 -22.59 -3.09
CA ASP A 126 26.69 -23.82 -2.51
C ASP A 126 27.08 -25.07 -3.31
N SER A 127 28.08 -24.96 -4.23
CA SER A 127 28.46 -26.06 -5.14
C SER A 127 28.91 -27.33 -4.41
N ASN A 128 29.48 -27.19 -3.22
CA ASN A 128 29.99 -28.30 -2.37
C ASN A 128 28.90 -28.86 -1.42
N TRP A 129 27.70 -28.33 -1.44
CA TRP A 129 26.64 -28.79 -0.55
C TRP A 129 26.01 -30.11 -1.00
N GLU A 130 25.44 -30.83 -0.05
CA GLU A 130 24.66 -32.04 -0.34
C GLU A 130 23.58 -31.72 -1.36
N ARG A 131 23.49 -32.51 -2.42
CA ARG A 131 22.35 -32.52 -3.33
C ARG A 131 21.33 -33.46 -2.76
N ILE A 132 20.14 -32.97 -2.54
CA ILE A 132 19.04 -33.76 -2.01
C ILE A 132 17.96 -33.97 -3.06
N GLU A 133 17.42 -35.17 -3.08
CA GLU A 133 16.27 -35.50 -3.93
C GLU A 133 15.01 -34.81 -3.39
N PRO A 134 14.19 -34.20 -4.26
CA PRO A 134 12.98 -33.50 -3.86
C PRO A 134 12.07 -34.30 -2.92
N ALA A 135 11.85 -35.57 -3.22
CA ALA A 135 11.02 -36.47 -2.41
C ALA A 135 11.59 -36.76 -1.01
N THR A 136 12.80 -36.27 -0.69
CA THR A 136 13.43 -36.41 0.63
C THR A 136 13.54 -35.10 1.40
N LEU A 137 12.85 -34.06 0.97
CA LEU A 137 12.79 -32.79 1.70
C LEU A 137 12.20 -32.96 3.10
N ASP A 138 11.28 -33.90 3.27
CA ASP A 138 10.65 -34.25 4.53
C ASP A 138 11.51 -35.19 5.42
N ALA A 139 12.68 -35.61 4.96
CA ALA A 139 13.61 -36.38 5.78
C ALA A 139 14.11 -35.53 6.94
N ARG A 140 14.11 -36.09 8.14
CA ARG A 140 14.60 -35.45 9.36
C ARG A 140 16.12 -35.26 9.26
N ARG A 141 16.55 -34.00 9.23
CA ARG A 141 17.95 -33.59 9.09
C ARG A 141 18.36 -32.74 10.27
N SER A 142 19.67 -32.59 10.46
CA SER A 142 20.19 -31.93 11.64
C SER A 142 19.68 -32.57 12.94
N THR A 143 20.46 -32.58 14.00
CA THR A 143 20.02 -33.17 15.27
C THR A 143 20.70 -32.47 16.42
N GLY A 144 19.96 -32.23 17.50
CA GLY A 144 20.47 -31.58 18.68
C GLY A 144 19.38 -30.99 19.54
N ARG A 145 19.74 -30.19 20.52
CA ARG A 145 18.79 -29.39 21.31
C ARG A 145 18.36 -28.12 20.58
N LEU A 146 19.24 -27.65 19.71
CA LEU A 146 19.04 -26.49 18.85
C LEU A 146 19.65 -26.83 17.51
N CYS A 147 18.84 -26.79 16.47
CA CYS A 147 19.22 -27.14 15.12
C CYS A 147 19.09 -25.93 14.21
N PHE A 148 20.08 -25.77 13.33
CA PHE A 148 20.06 -24.77 12.26
C PHE A 148 20.54 -25.44 10.99
N ASN A 149 19.89 -25.12 9.86
CA ASN A 149 20.32 -25.60 8.55
C ASN A 149 19.90 -24.66 7.43
N TRP A 150 20.44 -24.92 6.24
CA TRP A 150 20.07 -24.23 5.02
C TRP A 150 19.56 -25.22 3.98
N TYR A 151 18.46 -24.82 3.32
CA TYR A 151 18.02 -25.37 2.04
C TYR A 151 18.17 -24.28 0.97
N ARG A 152 18.71 -24.62 -0.20
CA ARG A 152 18.85 -23.67 -1.31
C ARG A 152 18.41 -24.31 -2.61
N ILE A 153 17.80 -23.52 -3.49
CA ILE A 153 17.45 -23.90 -4.85
C ILE A 153 17.50 -22.68 -5.77
N ASN A 154 18.07 -22.85 -6.95
CA ASN A 154 17.93 -21.90 -8.05
C ASN A 154 16.85 -22.41 -8.98
N ILE A 155 15.85 -21.61 -9.26
CA ILE A 155 14.73 -21.95 -10.15
C ILE A 155 14.76 -21.10 -11.41
N THR A 156 14.23 -21.63 -12.49
CA THR A 156 13.96 -20.91 -13.74
C THR A 156 12.48 -20.98 -14.01
N ILE A 157 11.82 -19.84 -14.15
CA ILE A 157 10.38 -19.77 -14.41
C ILE A 157 10.09 -20.38 -15.79
N PRO A 158 9.27 -21.44 -15.87
CA PRO A 158 8.87 -22.01 -17.16
C PRO A 158 7.86 -21.10 -17.86
N PRO A 159 7.69 -21.22 -19.19
CA PRO A 159 6.71 -20.41 -19.91
C PRO A 159 5.28 -20.75 -19.54
N ARG A 160 5.00 -22.00 -19.19
CA ARG A 160 3.65 -22.49 -18.88
C ARG A 160 3.69 -23.61 -17.84
N VAL A 161 2.59 -23.74 -17.10
CA VAL A 161 2.25 -24.91 -16.27
C VAL A 161 0.89 -25.40 -16.72
N ASN A 162 0.82 -26.61 -17.26
CA ASN A 162 -0.36 -27.11 -17.95
C ASN A 162 -0.83 -26.09 -19.02
N ASP A 163 -2.10 -25.64 -18.94
CA ASP A 163 -2.67 -24.66 -19.87
C ASP A 163 -2.49 -23.20 -19.42
N VAL A 164 -1.80 -22.95 -18.31
CA VAL A 164 -1.59 -21.61 -17.74
C VAL A 164 -0.27 -21.02 -18.24
N ASP A 165 -0.34 -19.91 -18.97
CA ASP A 165 0.79 -19.07 -19.29
C ASP A 165 1.22 -18.30 -18.01
N LEU A 166 2.53 -18.32 -17.69
CA LEU A 166 3.05 -17.71 -16.49
C LEU A 166 3.56 -16.28 -16.69
N ALA A 167 3.65 -15.79 -17.93
CA ALA A 167 4.10 -14.41 -18.19
C ALA A 167 3.19 -13.40 -17.47
N GLY A 168 3.80 -12.50 -16.69
CA GLY A 168 3.07 -11.46 -15.95
C GLY A 168 2.34 -11.94 -14.69
N THR A 169 2.36 -13.23 -14.35
CA THR A 169 1.71 -13.74 -13.14
C THR A 169 2.48 -13.36 -11.88
N THR A 170 1.77 -13.25 -10.75
CA THR A 170 2.38 -13.17 -9.42
C THR A 170 2.79 -14.57 -8.98
N ALA A 171 4.06 -14.72 -8.59
CA ALA A 171 4.60 -15.97 -8.06
C ALA A 171 4.79 -15.89 -6.54
N ILE A 172 4.32 -16.94 -5.84
CA ILE A 172 4.46 -17.10 -4.40
C ILE A 172 5.24 -18.37 -4.12
N PHE A 173 6.17 -18.29 -3.20
CA PHE A 173 6.77 -19.47 -2.60
C PHE A 173 6.08 -19.79 -1.28
N GLN A 174 5.60 -21.03 -1.15
CA GLN A 174 5.03 -21.56 0.07
C GLN A 174 5.90 -22.67 0.61
N THR A 175 6.24 -22.62 1.89
CA THR A 175 6.97 -23.69 2.58
C THR A 175 6.51 -23.85 4.02
N SER A 176 6.57 -25.08 4.53
CA SER A 176 6.38 -25.41 5.95
C SER A 176 7.61 -26.14 6.44
N LEU A 177 8.34 -25.49 7.34
CA LEU A 177 9.51 -26.06 8.01
C LEU A 177 9.19 -26.38 9.47
N ASP A 178 9.83 -27.37 10.01
CA ASP A 178 9.78 -27.71 11.42
C ASP A 178 11.03 -27.12 12.13
N ASP A 179 10.96 -26.12 13.02
CA ASP A 179 9.80 -25.37 13.51
C ASP A 179 9.58 -24.05 12.74
N TYR A 180 10.65 -23.32 12.43
CA TYR A 180 10.67 -21.95 11.92
C TYR A 180 11.59 -21.81 10.71
N ALA A 181 11.26 -20.89 9.82
CA ALA A 181 12.06 -20.60 8.64
C ALA A 181 12.25 -19.10 8.39
N GLU A 182 13.46 -18.70 8.02
CA GLU A 182 13.71 -17.45 7.29
C GLU A 182 13.82 -17.76 5.80
N ILE A 183 13.14 -16.97 4.95
CA ILE A 183 13.16 -17.16 3.50
C ILE A 183 13.85 -15.96 2.86
N TRP A 184 14.90 -16.26 2.11
CA TRP A 184 15.66 -15.30 1.32
C TRP A 184 15.37 -15.50 -0.16
N VAL A 185 15.14 -14.39 -0.88
CA VAL A 185 14.87 -14.38 -2.31
C VAL A 185 15.91 -13.50 -2.99
N ASP A 186 16.66 -14.06 -3.92
CA ASP A 186 17.76 -13.36 -4.62
C ASP A 186 18.72 -12.60 -3.68
N GLY A 187 18.97 -13.18 -2.50
CA GLY A 187 19.85 -12.61 -1.47
C GLY A 187 19.21 -11.59 -0.54
N GLU A 188 17.93 -11.28 -0.72
CA GLU A 188 17.18 -10.37 0.14
C GLU A 188 16.30 -11.12 1.14
N LEU A 189 16.46 -10.82 2.42
CA LEU A 189 15.56 -11.35 3.47
C LEU A 189 14.24 -10.63 3.42
N ALA A 190 13.16 -11.37 3.18
CA ALA A 190 11.81 -10.84 3.20
C ALA A 190 11.47 -10.21 4.55
N ARG A 191 10.90 -9.02 4.56
CA ARG A 191 10.53 -8.28 5.77
C ARG A 191 9.08 -7.81 5.71
N ALA A 192 8.40 -7.83 6.86
CA ALA A 192 7.10 -7.19 6.97
C ALA A 192 7.24 -5.66 6.95
N PRO A 193 6.26 -4.90 6.40
CA PRO A 193 6.27 -3.44 6.46
C PRO A 193 6.42 -2.94 7.90
N GLY A 194 7.34 -1.99 8.11
CA GLY A 194 7.61 -1.41 9.43
C GLY A 194 8.48 -2.24 10.37
N GLN A 195 8.94 -3.42 9.96
CA GLN A 195 9.93 -4.19 10.70
C GLN A 195 11.35 -3.69 10.46
N SER A 196 12.08 -3.43 11.53
CA SER A 196 13.51 -3.08 11.48
C SER A 196 14.44 -4.29 11.48
N GLY A 197 13.92 -5.50 11.49
CA GLY A 197 14.69 -6.75 11.55
C GLY A 197 14.07 -7.86 10.70
N GLY A 198 14.68 -9.02 10.65
CA GLY A 198 14.39 -10.16 9.79
C GLY A 198 12.94 -10.57 9.56
N SER A 199 12.69 -11.54 8.71
CA SER A 199 11.35 -11.94 8.30
C SER A 199 10.50 -12.42 9.47
N VAL A 200 9.19 -12.20 9.35
CA VAL A 200 8.23 -12.76 10.29
C VAL A 200 8.08 -14.24 10.02
N ILE A 201 8.41 -15.02 11.01
CA ILE A 201 8.12 -16.44 11.03
C ILE A 201 6.72 -16.60 11.59
N LYS A 202 5.82 -17.14 10.80
CA LYS A 202 4.44 -17.40 11.23
C LYS A 202 4.40 -18.63 12.12
N GLY A 203 4.77 -18.50 13.37
CA GLY A 203 4.50 -19.54 14.35
C GLY A 203 5.09 -20.93 14.03
N TRP A 204 4.94 -21.80 14.98
CA TRP A 204 5.44 -23.16 14.95
C TRP A 204 4.74 -24.00 13.88
N ASN A 205 5.51 -24.61 12.98
CA ASN A 205 5.03 -25.47 11.90
C ASN A 205 3.96 -24.85 10.97
N ALA A 206 3.83 -23.54 10.96
CA ALA A 206 2.89 -22.86 10.06
C ALA A 206 3.45 -22.74 8.65
N ALA A 207 2.56 -22.74 7.66
CA ALA A 207 2.93 -22.44 6.30
C ALA A 207 3.42 -20.99 6.16
N ASN A 208 4.64 -20.82 5.70
CA ASN A 208 5.18 -19.53 5.29
C ASN A 208 4.88 -19.32 3.81
N ARG A 209 4.20 -18.24 3.46
CA ARG A 209 3.85 -17.87 2.08
C ARG A 209 4.44 -16.50 1.79
N LEU A 210 5.22 -16.41 0.75
CA LEU A 210 5.96 -15.22 0.38
C LEU A 210 5.80 -14.93 -1.10
N ILE A 211 5.44 -13.69 -1.45
CA ILE A 211 5.51 -13.22 -2.83
C ILE A 211 6.98 -13.12 -3.21
N ILE A 212 7.40 -13.91 -4.19
CA ILE A 212 8.77 -13.91 -4.70
C ILE A 212 8.92 -13.05 -5.95
N ASN A 213 7.82 -12.81 -6.67
CA ASN A 213 7.77 -11.86 -7.78
C ASN A 213 6.31 -11.56 -8.15
N ARG A 214 5.98 -10.30 -8.44
CA ARG A 214 4.61 -9.86 -8.81
C ARG A 214 4.31 -9.92 -10.30
N SER A 215 5.33 -10.12 -11.14
CA SER A 215 5.18 -10.17 -12.60
C SER A 215 6.32 -10.99 -13.19
N VAL A 216 6.25 -12.31 -13.01
CA VAL A 216 7.31 -13.21 -13.50
C VAL A 216 7.39 -13.21 -15.03
N GLN A 217 8.59 -13.48 -15.53
CA GLN A 217 8.83 -13.66 -16.95
C GLN A 217 9.38 -15.06 -17.22
N PRO A 218 8.95 -15.71 -18.30
CA PRO A 218 9.54 -16.97 -18.74
C PRO A 218 11.06 -16.86 -18.89
N GLY A 219 11.79 -17.83 -18.33
CA GLY A 219 13.24 -17.83 -18.32
C GLY A 219 13.87 -17.01 -17.20
N GLN A 220 13.12 -16.25 -16.43
CA GLN A 220 13.60 -15.55 -15.23
C GLN A 220 14.18 -16.55 -14.24
N LYS A 221 15.34 -16.23 -13.69
CA LYS A 221 15.99 -17.01 -12.63
C LYS A 221 15.73 -16.37 -11.29
N ILE A 222 15.39 -17.18 -10.29
CA ILE A 222 15.17 -16.75 -8.91
C ILE A 222 15.92 -17.71 -8.00
N GLN A 223 16.66 -17.18 -7.04
CA GLN A 223 17.35 -17.96 -6.02
C GLN A 223 16.52 -17.93 -4.73
N LEU A 224 16.23 -19.09 -4.17
CA LEU A 224 15.57 -19.24 -2.87
C LEU A 224 16.56 -19.88 -1.89
N ALA A 225 16.73 -19.25 -0.71
CA ALA A 225 17.44 -19.82 0.41
C ALA A 225 16.57 -19.81 1.64
N ILE A 226 16.46 -20.95 2.30
CA ILE A 226 15.62 -21.14 3.46
C ILE A 226 16.51 -21.54 4.64
N PHE A 227 16.55 -20.68 5.67
CA PHE A 227 17.24 -20.95 6.92
C PHE A 227 16.28 -21.56 7.90
N GLY A 228 16.48 -22.83 8.21
CA GLY A 228 15.65 -23.58 9.15
C GLY A 228 16.17 -23.46 10.58
N ILE A 229 15.25 -23.28 11.53
CA ILE A 229 15.52 -23.17 12.95
C ILE A 229 14.58 -24.10 13.70
N ASN A 230 15.11 -25.00 14.49
CA ASN A 230 14.33 -25.80 15.43
C ASN A 230 15.01 -25.83 16.80
N GLY A 231 14.25 -25.58 17.85
CA GLY A 231 14.76 -25.57 19.22
C GLY A 231 13.67 -25.66 20.27
N PRO A 232 14.00 -26.23 21.44
CA PRO A 232 13.04 -26.35 22.51
C PRO A 232 12.76 -24.97 23.11
N LEU A 233 11.55 -24.49 22.97
CA LEU A 233 11.11 -23.30 23.68
C LEU A 233 10.73 -23.63 25.14
N SER A 234 10.26 -24.85 25.43
CA SER A 234 9.81 -25.22 26.77
C SER A 234 10.10 -26.67 27.20
N ASN A 235 10.28 -27.62 26.31
CA ASN A 235 10.51 -29.02 26.66
C ASN A 235 11.45 -29.69 25.65
N PRO A 236 12.58 -30.28 26.10
CA PRO A 236 13.61 -30.74 25.21
C PRO A 236 13.41 -32.20 24.78
N PRO A 237 12.92 -32.48 23.59
CA PRO A 237 13.33 -33.68 22.89
C PRO A 237 14.57 -33.42 22.02
N THR A 238 15.09 -34.44 21.41
CA THR A 238 16.00 -34.31 20.27
C THR A 238 15.22 -33.69 19.13
N ASN A 239 15.67 -32.53 18.65
CA ASN A 239 15.02 -31.82 17.57
C ASN A 239 15.64 -32.21 16.23
N TYR A 240 14.86 -32.09 15.18
CA TYR A 240 15.24 -32.26 13.79
C TYR A 240 14.61 -31.15 12.98
N ILE A 241 15.13 -30.91 11.79
CA ILE A 241 14.51 -30.01 10.82
C ILE A 241 14.13 -30.82 9.58
N TRP A 242 12.94 -30.62 9.07
CA TRP A 242 12.49 -31.13 7.78
C TRP A 242 11.53 -30.16 7.10
N MET A 243 11.54 -30.16 5.77
CA MET A 243 10.67 -29.33 4.96
C MET A 243 9.48 -30.18 4.50
N ARG A 244 8.29 -29.86 5.01
CA ARG A 244 7.07 -30.61 4.72
C ARG A 244 6.44 -30.24 3.40
N GLU A 245 6.69 -29.02 2.95
CA GLU A 245 6.06 -28.45 1.78
C GLU A 245 7.00 -27.43 1.15
N ALA A 246 7.08 -27.45 -0.18
CA ALA A 246 7.78 -26.44 -0.98
C ALA A 246 7.05 -26.28 -2.31
N LYS A 247 6.31 -25.21 -2.48
CA LYS A 247 5.47 -24.98 -3.68
C LYS A 247 5.67 -23.59 -4.23
N LEU A 248 5.61 -23.49 -5.56
CA LEU A 248 5.42 -22.24 -6.28
C LEU A 248 3.96 -22.15 -6.71
N GLU A 249 3.30 -21.10 -6.31
CA GLU A 249 1.93 -20.80 -6.69
C GLU A 249 1.92 -19.59 -7.62
N PHE A 250 1.17 -19.64 -8.69
CA PHE A 250 1.08 -18.59 -9.70
C PHE A 250 -0.36 -18.09 -9.82
N TYR A 251 -0.51 -16.78 -9.93
CA TYR A 251 -1.79 -16.07 -9.97
C TYR A 251 -1.80 -15.07 -11.14
N LYS A 252 -2.77 -15.20 -12.06
CA LYS A 252 -2.88 -14.39 -13.28
C LYS A 252 -3.28 -12.95 -13.01
N ASP A 253 -4.17 -12.74 -12.06
CA ASP A 253 -4.69 -11.42 -11.74
C ASP A 253 -3.84 -10.75 -10.65
N GLY A 254 -2.66 -10.31 -11.00
CA GLY A 254 -1.61 -9.77 -10.13
C GLY A 254 -2.07 -9.33 -8.74
N ILE A 255 -1.55 -9.90 -7.69
CA ILE A 255 -1.95 -9.95 -6.30
C ILE A 255 -3.28 -10.68 -6.13
N ALA A 256 -3.21 -11.99 -5.95
CA ALA A 256 -4.40 -12.77 -5.65
C ALA A 256 -5.09 -12.24 -4.38
N PRO A 257 -6.42 -12.30 -4.35
CA PRO A 257 -7.21 -11.74 -3.26
C PRO A 257 -6.80 -12.28 -1.90
N VAL A 258 -6.47 -11.38 -0.96
CA VAL A 258 -6.33 -11.78 0.44
C VAL A 258 -7.73 -12.03 0.97
N ALA A 259 -8.03 -13.27 1.41
CA ALA A 259 -9.29 -13.55 2.05
C ALA A 259 -9.40 -12.75 3.35
N ILE A 260 -10.48 -12.02 3.48
CA ILE A 260 -10.78 -11.20 4.65
C ILE A 260 -11.76 -11.97 5.53
N THR A 261 -11.38 -12.22 6.77
CA THR A 261 -12.32 -12.68 7.79
C THR A 261 -12.73 -11.47 8.63
N PRO A 262 -13.93 -10.90 8.40
CA PRO A 262 -14.40 -9.76 9.20
C PRO A 262 -14.41 -10.12 10.69
N SER A 263 -13.85 -9.25 11.52
CA SER A 263 -13.86 -9.41 12.98
C SER A 263 -14.69 -8.31 13.62
N GLU A 264 -15.67 -8.68 14.45
CA GLU A 264 -16.44 -7.71 15.22
C GLU A 264 -15.53 -6.99 16.20
N VAL A 265 -15.64 -5.68 16.26
CA VAL A 265 -14.86 -4.80 17.16
C VAL A 265 -15.79 -3.84 17.87
N ASN A 266 -15.30 -3.24 18.95
CA ASN A 266 -16.10 -2.31 19.75
C ASN A 266 -16.44 -1.04 18.94
N VAL A 267 -17.66 -0.56 19.11
CA VAL A 267 -18.14 0.71 18.62
C VAL A 267 -18.86 1.44 19.74
N GLU A 268 -18.64 2.74 19.84
CA GLU A 268 -19.42 3.61 20.75
C GLU A 268 -20.30 4.53 19.90
N ILE A 269 -21.55 4.70 20.30
CA ILE A 269 -22.49 5.62 19.65
C ILE A 269 -22.94 6.68 20.64
N ILE A 270 -22.48 7.90 20.42
CA ILE A 270 -23.00 9.05 21.15
C ILE A 270 -24.34 9.46 20.52
N ARG A 271 -25.44 9.27 21.25
CA ARG A 271 -26.80 9.65 20.82
C ARG A 271 -27.16 11.00 21.41
N LYS A 272 -27.37 12.01 20.54
CA LYS A 272 -27.70 13.39 20.92
C LYS A 272 -29.17 13.69 20.68
N ASP A 273 -29.79 12.98 19.73
CA ASP A 273 -31.19 13.20 19.31
C ASP A 273 -31.85 11.87 18.97
N PRO A 274 -33.14 11.63 19.34
CA PRO A 274 -33.85 10.41 19.01
C PRO A 274 -33.96 10.12 17.51
N ALA A 275 -33.88 11.14 16.65
CA ALA A 275 -33.85 10.92 15.18
C ALA A 275 -32.70 10.07 14.73
N LEU A 276 -31.61 9.97 15.50
CA LEU A 276 -30.49 9.06 15.19
C LEU A 276 -30.94 7.58 15.15
N ASP A 277 -31.96 7.19 15.90
CA ASP A 277 -32.44 5.81 15.96
C ASP A 277 -33.03 5.33 14.63
N THR A 278 -33.47 6.25 13.79
CA THR A 278 -33.90 5.94 12.41
C THR A 278 -32.73 5.65 11.48
N ILE A 279 -31.52 6.05 11.85
CA ILE A 279 -30.28 5.95 11.07
C ILE A 279 -29.40 4.83 11.59
N VAL A 280 -29.08 4.85 12.87
CA VAL A 280 -28.18 3.89 13.53
C VAL A 280 -29.03 2.93 14.38
N PRO A 281 -28.98 1.61 14.12
CA PRO A 281 -29.75 0.64 14.91
C PRO A 281 -29.38 0.71 16.40
N PRO A 282 -30.24 0.16 17.29
CA PRO A 282 -30.00 0.21 18.73
C PRO A 282 -28.70 -0.47 19.19
N ASN A 283 -28.38 -1.59 18.56
CA ASN A 283 -27.18 -2.39 18.84
C ASN A 283 -26.36 -2.53 17.54
N PRO A 284 -25.70 -1.46 17.07
CA PRO A 284 -24.93 -1.53 15.84
C PRO A 284 -23.67 -2.39 16.05
N LYS A 285 -23.29 -3.10 15.01
CA LYS A 285 -22.05 -3.86 14.98
C LYS A 285 -21.11 -3.25 13.96
N ILE A 286 -19.87 -3.02 14.35
CA ILE A 286 -18.80 -2.63 13.46
C ILE A 286 -17.84 -3.81 13.27
N PHE A 287 -17.42 -4.04 12.03
CA PHE A 287 -16.47 -5.08 11.70
C PHE A 287 -15.21 -4.47 11.12
N LYS A 288 -14.07 -4.92 11.61
CA LYS A 288 -12.79 -4.68 10.97
C LYS A 288 -12.65 -5.66 9.81
N LEU A 289 -12.44 -5.13 8.60
CA LEU A 289 -12.24 -5.89 7.37
C LEU A 289 -10.75 -6.14 7.12
N ALA A 290 -9.94 -5.07 7.17
CA ALA A 290 -8.51 -5.16 6.94
C ALA A 290 -7.76 -4.09 7.76
N GLU A 291 -6.47 -4.31 7.96
CA GLU A 291 -5.58 -3.40 8.67
C GLU A 291 -4.15 -3.53 8.13
N GLY A 292 -3.29 -2.54 8.42
CA GLY A 292 -1.89 -2.55 7.99
C GLY A 292 -1.59 -1.60 6.84
N PHE A 293 -2.57 -0.82 6.38
CA PHE A 293 -2.35 0.27 5.44
C PHE A 293 -1.54 1.40 6.09
N LYS A 294 -0.88 2.23 5.29
CA LYS A 294 -0.23 3.42 5.81
C LYS A 294 -1.26 4.50 6.16
N PHE A 295 -2.23 4.72 5.26
CA PHE A 295 -3.32 5.66 5.46
C PHE A 295 -4.46 5.34 4.49
N THR A 296 -5.68 5.14 4.97
CA THR A 296 -6.82 4.80 4.11
C THR A 296 -7.69 5.99 3.83
N GLU A 297 -8.03 6.22 2.55
CA GLU A 297 -8.75 7.37 2.05
C GLU A 297 -9.62 7.08 0.82
N GLY A 298 -10.44 8.07 0.43
CA GLY A 298 -11.16 8.16 -0.83
C GLY A 298 -12.00 6.96 -1.22
N PRO A 299 -12.78 6.36 -0.31
CA PRO A 299 -13.53 5.15 -0.64
C PRO A 299 -14.68 5.44 -1.61
N VAL A 300 -14.91 4.53 -2.55
CA VAL A 300 -16.05 4.55 -3.45
C VAL A 300 -16.54 3.14 -3.75
N TRP A 301 -17.85 2.97 -3.78
CA TRP A 301 -18.49 1.69 -4.13
C TRP A 301 -18.83 1.61 -5.61
N ASP A 302 -18.29 0.62 -6.30
CA ASP A 302 -18.72 0.26 -7.64
C ASP A 302 -20.03 -0.54 -7.58
N ARG A 303 -21.12 0.09 -8.01
CA ARG A 303 -22.46 -0.54 -8.00
C ARG A 303 -22.62 -1.64 -9.04
N ARG A 304 -21.85 -1.60 -10.14
CA ARG A 304 -21.90 -2.59 -11.22
C ARG A 304 -21.07 -3.80 -10.87
N GLY A 305 -19.89 -3.57 -10.32
CA GLY A 305 -18.96 -4.62 -9.94
C GLY A 305 -19.19 -5.21 -8.55
N GLY A 306 -19.98 -4.55 -7.68
CA GLY A 306 -20.28 -5.03 -6.33
C GLY A 306 -19.08 -5.01 -5.38
N TYR A 307 -18.16 -4.03 -5.52
CA TYR A 307 -16.96 -3.93 -4.70
C TYR A 307 -16.65 -2.49 -4.28
N LEU A 308 -15.83 -2.35 -3.25
CA LEU A 308 -15.29 -1.07 -2.78
C LEU A 308 -13.90 -0.85 -3.36
N LEU A 309 -13.63 0.36 -3.86
CA LEU A 309 -12.28 0.87 -4.06
C LEU A 309 -11.95 1.87 -2.97
N PHE A 310 -10.68 1.93 -2.54
CA PHE A 310 -10.18 2.96 -1.64
C PHE A 310 -8.70 3.20 -1.88
N SER A 311 -8.23 4.39 -1.56
CA SER A 311 -6.85 4.81 -1.71
C SER A 311 -6.02 4.55 -0.44
N ASP A 312 -4.74 4.25 -0.61
CA ASP A 312 -3.69 4.48 0.38
C ASP A 312 -2.71 5.51 -0.21
N PRO A 313 -2.96 6.82 0.04
CA PRO A 313 -2.14 7.89 -0.54
C PRO A 313 -0.66 7.77 -0.21
N ASN A 314 -0.33 7.31 1.00
CA ASN A 314 1.05 7.16 1.48
C ASN A 314 1.78 5.98 0.82
N SER A 315 1.04 4.96 0.38
CA SER A 315 1.57 3.81 -0.37
C SER A 315 1.47 3.99 -1.89
N ASN A 316 0.86 5.08 -2.36
CA ASN A 316 0.61 5.34 -3.79
C ASN A 316 -0.18 4.21 -4.47
N THR A 317 -1.21 3.69 -3.78
CA THR A 317 -1.94 2.48 -4.18
C THR A 317 -3.44 2.65 -4.03
N ILE A 318 -4.23 2.13 -4.97
CA ILE A 318 -5.67 1.92 -4.83
C ILE A 318 -5.91 0.44 -4.56
N TYR A 319 -6.66 0.14 -3.52
CA TYR A 319 -7.09 -1.20 -3.16
C TYR A 319 -8.53 -1.46 -3.57
N LYS A 320 -8.85 -2.73 -3.79
CA LYS A 320 -10.20 -3.23 -4.05
C LYS A 320 -10.60 -4.23 -2.97
N TYR A 321 -11.71 -3.99 -2.31
CA TYR A 321 -12.36 -4.93 -1.41
C TYR A 321 -13.66 -5.46 -2.05
N SER A 322 -13.74 -6.77 -2.26
CA SER A 322 -14.94 -7.47 -2.76
C SER A 322 -15.55 -8.27 -1.60
N PRO A 323 -16.82 -8.03 -1.21
CA PRO A 323 -17.44 -8.71 -0.08
C PRO A 323 -17.91 -10.14 -0.39
N ASP A 324 -17.77 -10.60 -1.63
CA ASP A 324 -18.24 -11.91 -2.08
C ASP A 324 -17.63 -13.07 -1.27
N GLY A 325 -18.44 -13.99 -0.81
CA GLY A 325 -18.03 -15.12 0.03
C GLY A 325 -17.48 -14.65 1.39
N ASN A 326 -16.20 -14.92 1.65
CA ASN A 326 -15.52 -14.47 2.87
C ASN A 326 -14.94 -13.06 2.78
N GLY A 327 -15.15 -12.35 1.67
CA GLY A 327 -14.53 -11.08 1.40
C GLY A 327 -13.08 -11.24 0.89
N THR A 328 -12.69 -10.39 -0.05
CA THR A 328 -11.33 -10.40 -0.60
C THR A 328 -10.78 -8.99 -0.75
N LEU A 329 -9.46 -8.83 -0.53
CA LEU A 329 -8.73 -7.60 -0.73
C LEU A 329 -7.67 -7.79 -1.81
N THR A 330 -7.61 -6.86 -2.77
CA THR A 330 -6.59 -6.87 -3.84
C THR A 330 -6.03 -5.47 -4.06
N VAL A 331 -4.86 -5.36 -4.67
CA VAL A 331 -4.41 -4.10 -5.27
C VAL A 331 -5.16 -3.91 -6.59
N PHE A 332 -5.84 -2.77 -6.71
CA PHE A 332 -6.50 -2.37 -7.94
C PHE A 332 -5.54 -1.61 -8.87
N ARG A 333 -4.73 -0.70 -8.30
CA ARG A 333 -3.78 0.11 -9.06
C ARG A 333 -2.62 0.57 -8.20
N GLU A 334 -1.40 0.23 -8.62
CA GLU A 334 -0.16 0.83 -8.12
C GLU A 334 0.14 2.14 -8.84
N LYS A 335 1.03 2.96 -8.26
CA LYS A 335 1.36 4.31 -8.78
C LYS A 335 0.11 5.13 -9.06
N SER A 336 -0.81 5.07 -8.11
CA SER A 336 -2.17 5.60 -8.27
C SER A 336 -2.22 7.12 -8.42
N GLY A 337 -1.23 7.83 -7.89
CA GLY A 337 -1.20 9.30 -7.89
C GLY A 337 0.11 9.94 -8.33
N TYR A 338 1.23 9.18 -8.37
CA TYR A 338 2.53 9.75 -8.73
C TYR A 338 3.49 8.73 -9.34
N GLU A 339 4.26 9.18 -10.34
CA GLU A 339 5.26 8.37 -11.04
C GLU A 339 6.64 9.06 -11.12
N GLY A 340 6.81 10.22 -10.45
CA GLY A 340 8.05 10.98 -10.48
C GLY A 340 9.19 10.32 -9.68
N ALA A 341 10.42 10.62 -10.09
CA ALA A 341 11.63 10.07 -9.45
C ALA A 341 11.87 10.58 -8.03
N ASP A 342 11.28 11.72 -7.68
CA ASP A 342 11.36 12.38 -6.37
C ASP A 342 10.23 11.94 -5.40
N ILE A 343 9.61 10.80 -5.65
CA ILE A 343 8.48 10.29 -4.86
C ILE A 343 8.78 10.20 -3.35
N THR A 344 10.03 10.00 -2.98
CA THR A 344 10.46 9.92 -1.57
C THR A 344 10.35 11.24 -0.80
N GLU A 345 10.18 12.37 -1.50
CA GLU A 345 9.94 13.66 -0.87
C GLU A 345 8.47 13.82 -0.42
N TYR A 346 7.56 13.02 -0.97
CA TYR A 346 6.13 13.12 -0.74
C TYR A 346 5.68 12.24 0.42
N GLY A 347 4.93 12.80 1.37
CA GLY A 347 4.25 12.02 2.41
C GLY A 347 3.05 11.26 1.85
N GLN A 348 2.31 11.89 0.92
CA GLN A 348 1.10 11.35 0.29
C GLN A 348 1.17 11.47 -1.24
N PRO A 349 2.03 10.70 -1.93
CA PRO A 349 2.17 10.81 -3.38
C PRO A 349 0.99 10.23 -4.17
N GLY A 350 0.20 9.35 -3.57
CA GLY A 350 -0.81 8.54 -4.22
C GLY A 350 -2.09 9.28 -4.61
N SER A 351 -3.08 8.50 -5.01
CA SER A 351 -4.46 8.97 -5.12
C SER A 351 -5.05 9.26 -3.75
N ASN A 352 -6.04 10.18 -3.70
CA ASN A 352 -6.86 10.41 -2.52
C ASN A 352 -8.32 10.10 -2.87
N GLY A 353 -9.17 11.07 -3.14
CA GLY A 353 -10.57 10.86 -3.48
C GLY A 353 -10.79 10.05 -4.76
N LEU A 354 -11.78 9.16 -4.72
CA LEU A 354 -12.24 8.33 -5.82
C LEU A 354 -13.74 8.52 -6.02
N THR A 355 -14.20 8.51 -7.28
CA THR A 355 -15.62 8.46 -7.61
C THR A 355 -15.84 7.83 -8.98
N PHE A 356 -17.08 7.45 -9.29
CA PHE A 356 -17.47 6.98 -10.62
C PHE A 356 -18.30 8.02 -11.35
N ASP A 357 -18.08 8.16 -12.65
CA ASP A 357 -18.98 8.92 -13.50
C ASP A 357 -20.23 8.11 -13.88
N ARG A 358 -21.14 8.70 -14.65
CA ARG A 358 -22.42 8.06 -15.05
C ARG A 358 -22.23 6.81 -15.92
N GLU A 359 -21.13 6.75 -16.66
CA GLU A 359 -20.73 5.64 -17.51
C GLU A 359 -20.06 4.51 -16.69
N GLY A 360 -19.76 4.76 -15.41
CA GLY A 360 -19.09 3.84 -14.51
C GLY A 360 -17.58 3.83 -14.67
N ARG A 361 -16.98 4.91 -15.19
CA ARG A 361 -15.53 5.06 -15.28
C ARG A 361 -15.01 5.70 -13.99
N LEU A 362 -13.92 5.15 -13.48
CA LEU A 362 -13.30 5.64 -12.26
C LEU A 362 -12.62 6.99 -12.49
N THR A 363 -12.96 7.98 -11.65
CA THR A 363 -12.25 9.27 -11.59
C THR A 363 -11.43 9.33 -10.31
N ILE A 364 -10.19 9.77 -10.42
CA ILE A 364 -9.13 9.68 -9.42
C ILE A 364 -8.54 11.06 -9.19
N ASN A 365 -8.55 11.53 -7.97
CA ASN A 365 -7.74 12.67 -7.55
C ASN A 365 -6.30 12.20 -7.25
N GLN A 366 -5.34 12.71 -8.03
CA GLN A 366 -3.94 12.32 -7.96
C GLN A 366 -3.12 13.41 -7.26
N HIS A 367 -2.75 13.20 -5.99
CA HIS A 367 -2.02 14.18 -5.19
C HIS A 367 -0.67 14.56 -5.80
N GLY A 368 0.21 13.60 -6.01
CA GLY A 368 1.57 13.86 -6.51
C GLY A 368 1.59 14.38 -7.94
N ASN A 369 0.72 13.87 -8.82
CA ASN A 369 0.57 14.38 -10.18
C ASN A 369 -0.17 15.73 -10.25
N ARG A 370 -0.85 16.13 -9.15
CA ARG A 370 -1.57 17.41 -9.03
C ARG A 370 -2.65 17.54 -10.09
N ARG A 371 -3.50 16.51 -10.24
CA ARG A 371 -4.53 16.47 -11.28
C ARG A 371 -5.73 15.60 -10.89
N VAL A 372 -6.85 15.85 -11.55
CA VAL A 372 -8.00 14.97 -11.59
C VAL A 372 -7.92 14.18 -12.91
N ALA A 373 -7.95 12.86 -12.83
CA ALA A 373 -7.85 11.99 -14.00
C ALA A 373 -8.97 10.95 -14.00
N ARG A 374 -9.41 10.53 -15.18
CA ARG A 374 -10.42 9.49 -15.37
C ARG A 374 -9.79 8.27 -16.04
N LEU A 375 -10.06 7.11 -15.48
CA LEU A 375 -9.60 5.82 -16.01
C LEU A 375 -10.60 5.31 -17.05
N GLU A 376 -10.14 5.18 -18.29
CA GLU A 376 -10.91 4.61 -19.39
C GLU A 376 -10.89 3.08 -19.37
N SER A 377 -11.78 2.46 -20.14
CA SER A 377 -11.92 0.99 -20.21
C SER A 377 -10.70 0.25 -20.76
N ASP A 378 -9.85 0.94 -21.50
CA ASP A 378 -8.58 0.41 -22.04
C ASP A 378 -7.39 0.59 -21.06
N GLY A 379 -7.64 1.11 -19.85
CA GLY A 379 -6.63 1.36 -18.82
C GLY A 379 -5.90 2.69 -18.94
N THR A 380 -6.20 3.50 -19.96
CA THR A 380 -5.61 4.84 -20.11
C THR A 380 -6.19 5.84 -19.12
N LEU A 381 -5.40 6.84 -18.73
CA LEU A 381 -5.82 7.94 -17.88
C LEU A 381 -6.01 9.21 -18.72
N ILE A 382 -7.24 9.74 -18.74
CA ILE A 382 -7.56 11.04 -19.34
C ILE A 382 -7.55 12.10 -18.24
N VAL A 383 -6.76 13.15 -18.44
CA VAL A 383 -6.71 14.30 -17.52
C VAL A 383 -7.96 15.15 -17.70
N LEU A 384 -8.75 15.31 -16.63
CA LEU A 384 -9.94 16.17 -16.59
C LEU A 384 -9.60 17.59 -16.13
N ALA A 385 -8.64 17.72 -15.21
CA ALA A 385 -8.18 18.98 -14.64
C ALA A 385 -6.76 18.85 -14.09
N ASP A 386 -5.85 19.77 -14.44
CA ASP A 386 -4.49 19.84 -13.89
C ASP A 386 -4.02 21.28 -13.65
N LYS A 387 -4.69 22.28 -14.27
CA LYS A 387 -4.32 23.70 -14.17
C LYS A 387 -5.56 24.58 -14.13
N PHE A 388 -5.44 25.67 -13.41
CA PHE A 388 -6.40 26.77 -13.44
C PHE A 388 -5.65 28.07 -13.78
N GLU A 389 -6.09 28.80 -14.81
CA GLU A 389 -5.44 30.04 -15.31
C GLU A 389 -3.93 29.88 -15.57
N GLY A 390 -3.55 28.74 -16.14
CA GLY A 390 -2.16 28.41 -16.47
C GLY A 390 -1.31 27.91 -15.31
N LYS A 391 -1.77 28.01 -14.06
CA LYS A 391 -1.10 27.52 -12.85
C LYS A 391 -1.54 26.11 -12.52
N ARG A 392 -0.61 25.27 -12.07
CA ARG A 392 -0.93 23.91 -11.62
C ARG A 392 -1.84 23.94 -10.39
N LEU A 393 -2.77 23.01 -10.33
CA LEU A 393 -3.55 22.70 -9.13
C LEU A 393 -2.61 22.39 -7.94
N ASN A 394 -3.10 22.52 -6.72
CA ASN A 394 -2.31 22.19 -5.52
C ASN A 394 -2.13 20.66 -5.39
N SER A 395 -3.15 19.97 -4.95
CA SER A 395 -3.24 18.51 -4.91
C SER A 395 -4.70 18.10 -4.71
N PRO A 396 -5.47 17.88 -5.78
CA PRO A 396 -6.89 17.53 -5.69
C PRO A 396 -7.15 16.43 -4.68
N ASN A 397 -8.09 16.66 -3.74
CA ASN A 397 -8.30 15.80 -2.58
C ASN A 397 -9.59 14.96 -2.68
N ASP A 398 -10.79 15.50 -2.36
CA ASP A 398 -12.06 14.76 -2.51
C ASP A 398 -12.84 15.25 -3.73
N LEU A 399 -13.82 14.46 -4.22
CA LEU A 399 -14.56 14.79 -5.42
C LEU A 399 -15.96 14.17 -5.46
N VAL A 400 -16.87 14.83 -6.19
CA VAL A 400 -18.23 14.34 -6.43
C VAL A 400 -18.72 14.77 -7.80
N TYR A 401 -19.46 13.91 -8.49
CA TYR A 401 -20.17 14.27 -9.72
C TYR A 401 -21.55 14.85 -9.44
N ARG A 402 -21.90 15.94 -10.12
CA ARG A 402 -23.27 16.40 -10.29
C ARG A 402 -23.95 15.55 -11.37
N SER A 403 -25.28 15.49 -11.34
CA SER A 403 -26.08 14.70 -12.29
C SER A 403 -25.93 15.11 -13.76
N ASP A 404 -25.45 16.31 -14.04
CA ASP A 404 -25.16 16.81 -15.40
C ASP A 404 -23.78 16.39 -15.95
N GLY A 405 -23.00 15.62 -15.18
CA GLY A 405 -21.66 15.14 -15.54
C GLY A 405 -20.52 16.09 -15.17
N THR A 406 -20.80 17.19 -14.47
CA THR A 406 -19.76 18.09 -13.93
C THR A 406 -19.14 17.45 -12.69
N VAL A 407 -17.80 17.32 -12.65
CA VAL A 407 -17.06 16.89 -11.45
C VAL A 407 -16.67 18.11 -10.62
N TYR A 408 -17.02 18.09 -9.33
CA TYR A 408 -16.57 19.07 -8.34
C TYR A 408 -15.48 18.41 -7.49
N PHE A 409 -14.44 19.17 -7.17
CA PHE A 409 -13.33 18.67 -6.36
C PHE A 409 -12.71 19.77 -5.50
N THR A 410 -12.13 19.37 -4.39
CA THR A 410 -11.35 20.22 -3.49
C THR A 410 -9.86 20.13 -3.84
N ASP A 411 -9.13 21.26 -3.68
CA ASP A 411 -7.73 21.35 -4.07
C ASP A 411 -6.84 22.00 -2.98
N PRO A 412 -6.80 21.42 -1.77
CA PRO A 412 -5.83 21.80 -0.75
C PRO A 412 -4.44 21.25 -1.09
N PRO A 413 -3.36 21.74 -0.45
CA PRO A 413 -1.98 21.33 -0.75
C PRO A 413 -1.51 20.09 0.03
N PHE A 414 -2.41 19.18 0.45
CA PHE A 414 -2.07 18.04 1.33
C PHE A 414 -1.14 17.02 0.68
N GLY A 415 -1.20 16.88 -0.65
CA GLY A 415 -0.29 16.03 -1.42
C GLY A 415 1.07 16.66 -1.71
N LEU A 416 1.31 17.93 -1.38
CA LEU A 416 2.62 18.56 -1.54
C LEU A 416 3.52 18.25 -0.34
N PRO A 417 4.85 18.07 -0.53
CA PRO A 417 5.77 17.67 0.54
C PRO A 417 5.78 18.56 1.79
N LYS A 418 5.56 19.86 1.63
CA LYS A 418 5.53 20.84 2.73
C LYS A 418 4.15 21.49 2.91
N PHE A 419 3.10 20.84 2.43
CA PHE A 419 1.71 21.30 2.55
C PHE A 419 1.54 22.77 2.11
N PHE A 420 0.93 23.59 2.96
CA PHE A 420 0.65 25.01 2.69
C PHE A 420 1.90 25.87 2.43
N SER A 421 3.07 25.44 2.94
CA SER A 421 4.35 26.14 2.81
C SER A 421 5.23 25.61 1.68
N ASP A 422 4.74 24.66 0.87
CA ASP A 422 5.54 24.07 -0.20
C ASP A 422 5.80 25.08 -1.33
N PRO A 423 7.06 25.27 -1.75
CA PRO A 423 7.41 26.22 -2.81
C PRO A 423 6.87 25.83 -4.20
N ARG A 424 6.43 24.58 -4.39
CA ARG A 424 5.78 24.11 -5.63
C ARG A 424 4.33 24.56 -5.75
N LYS A 425 3.76 25.15 -4.68
CA LYS A 425 2.40 25.69 -4.68
C LYS A 425 2.33 26.92 -5.58
N GLU A 426 1.57 26.84 -6.69
CA GLU A 426 1.42 27.91 -7.68
C GLU A 426 0.17 28.77 -7.44
N LEU A 427 -0.92 28.14 -6.97
CA LEU A 427 -2.16 28.85 -6.63
C LEU A 427 -2.02 29.49 -5.24
N PRO A 428 -2.38 30.78 -5.06
CA PRO A 428 -2.27 31.46 -3.77
C PRO A 428 -3.32 31.04 -2.73
N PHE A 429 -4.27 30.20 -3.11
CA PHE A 429 -5.40 29.73 -2.30
C PHE A 429 -5.55 28.22 -2.39
N SER A 430 -6.37 27.65 -1.52
CA SER A 430 -6.99 26.33 -1.68
C SER A 430 -8.39 26.52 -2.25
N GLY A 431 -8.70 25.90 -3.37
CA GLY A 431 -9.96 26.12 -4.10
C GLY A 431 -10.90 24.93 -4.03
N VAL A 432 -12.21 25.22 -4.23
CA VAL A 432 -13.18 24.26 -4.71
C VAL A 432 -13.40 24.56 -6.18
N PHE A 433 -13.28 23.54 -7.02
CA PHE A 433 -13.35 23.66 -8.48
C PHE A 433 -14.46 22.79 -9.04
N ALA A 434 -14.97 23.18 -10.21
CA ALA A 434 -15.83 22.38 -11.08
C ALA A 434 -15.17 22.19 -12.43
N ALA A 435 -15.17 20.96 -12.97
CA ALA A 435 -14.62 20.66 -14.28
C ALA A 435 -15.62 19.89 -15.14
N LYS A 436 -15.75 20.30 -16.41
CA LYS A 436 -16.59 19.65 -17.41
C LYS A 436 -16.06 19.98 -18.82
N ASP A 437 -15.99 18.98 -19.68
CA ASP A 437 -15.62 19.12 -21.10
C ASP A 437 -14.32 19.94 -21.31
N GLY A 438 -13.30 19.68 -20.47
CA GLY A 438 -12.01 20.36 -20.53
C GLY A 438 -12.00 21.80 -19.98
N LYS A 439 -13.11 22.30 -19.45
CA LYS A 439 -13.21 23.60 -18.78
C LYS A 439 -13.17 23.45 -17.28
N ILE A 440 -12.37 24.26 -16.62
CA ILE A 440 -12.24 24.32 -15.17
C ILE A 440 -12.77 25.68 -14.69
N GLN A 441 -13.62 25.65 -13.68
CA GLN A 441 -14.17 26.84 -13.03
C GLN A 441 -13.82 26.80 -11.54
N LEU A 442 -13.33 27.92 -11.00
CA LEU A 442 -13.21 28.14 -9.57
C LEU A 442 -14.59 28.48 -9.00
N VAL A 443 -15.07 27.71 -8.02
CA VAL A 443 -16.43 27.91 -7.46
C VAL A 443 -16.41 28.45 -6.04
N SER A 444 -15.33 28.23 -5.27
CA SER A 444 -15.13 28.90 -3.96
C SER A 444 -13.66 28.90 -3.52
N THR A 445 -13.30 29.94 -2.72
CA THR A 445 -12.03 30.05 -2.00
C THR A 445 -12.24 30.40 -0.52
N ASP A 446 -13.45 30.15 0.01
CA ASP A 446 -13.85 30.60 1.36
C ASP A 446 -13.17 29.83 2.49
N LEU A 447 -12.49 28.71 2.16
CA LEU A 447 -11.90 27.79 3.10
C LEU A 447 -10.38 27.70 2.91
N THR A 448 -9.67 27.57 4.03
CA THR A 448 -8.20 27.43 4.05
C THR A 448 -7.75 26.05 3.56
N GLY A 449 -8.45 24.99 3.96
CA GLY A 449 -8.23 23.60 3.60
C GLY A 449 -9.51 22.87 3.25
N PRO A 450 -10.22 23.20 2.13
CA PRO A 450 -11.43 22.49 1.74
C PRO A 450 -11.13 21.01 1.54
N ASN A 451 -11.94 20.12 2.14
CA ASN A 451 -11.71 18.69 2.13
C ASN A 451 -12.96 17.93 1.63
N GLY A 452 -13.74 17.30 2.50
CA GLY A 452 -14.93 16.57 2.12
C GLY A 452 -16.01 17.41 1.48
N LEU A 453 -16.70 16.87 0.47
CA LEU A 453 -17.73 17.58 -0.26
C LEU A 453 -18.88 16.66 -0.70
N ALA A 454 -20.10 17.19 -0.75
CA ALA A 454 -21.26 16.47 -1.24
C ALA A 454 -22.38 17.42 -1.70
N PHE A 455 -23.24 16.92 -2.59
CA PHE A 455 -24.53 17.55 -2.91
C PHE A 455 -25.65 17.05 -2.00
N SER A 456 -26.66 17.89 -1.76
CA SER A 456 -27.96 17.43 -1.25
C SER A 456 -28.58 16.43 -2.24
N PRO A 457 -29.56 15.57 -1.81
CA PRO A 457 -30.19 14.59 -2.69
C PRO A 457 -30.86 15.18 -3.93
N ASP A 458 -31.35 16.43 -3.83
CA ASP A 458 -31.99 17.20 -4.91
C ASP A 458 -31.00 18.13 -5.66
N GLU A 459 -29.71 18.07 -5.32
CA GLU A 459 -28.64 18.91 -5.87
C GLU A 459 -28.86 20.43 -5.77
N LYS A 460 -29.76 20.89 -4.89
CA LYS A 460 -29.98 22.33 -4.67
C LYS A 460 -28.95 22.94 -3.73
N PHE A 461 -28.34 22.12 -2.89
CA PHE A 461 -27.31 22.53 -1.96
C PHE A 461 -26.03 21.75 -2.19
N PHE A 462 -24.91 22.43 -1.96
CA PHE A 462 -23.57 21.86 -1.96
C PHE A 462 -22.95 22.11 -0.59
N TYR A 463 -22.37 21.08 -0.01
CA TYR A 463 -21.67 21.13 1.28
C TYR A 463 -20.19 20.89 1.06
N VAL A 464 -19.36 21.59 1.83
CA VAL A 464 -17.90 21.38 1.88
C VAL A 464 -17.41 21.68 3.27
N ASP A 465 -16.54 20.85 3.80
CA ASP A 465 -15.90 21.05 5.09
C ASP A 465 -14.49 21.63 4.98
N ASN A 466 -13.93 22.02 6.11
CA ASN A 466 -12.63 22.68 6.20
C ASN A 466 -11.70 21.92 7.14
N TRP A 467 -10.62 21.41 6.59
CA TRP A 467 -9.50 20.86 7.35
C TRP A 467 -8.62 22.01 7.89
N ASP A 468 -8.98 22.52 9.05
CA ASP A 468 -8.29 23.61 9.73
C ASP A 468 -8.58 23.53 11.23
N ASP A 469 -7.55 23.34 12.07
CA ASP A 469 -7.70 23.15 13.51
C ASP A 469 -8.38 24.33 14.21
N HIS A 470 -8.28 25.53 13.62
CA HIS A 470 -8.84 26.77 14.17
C HIS A 470 -10.20 27.13 13.56
N LYS A 471 -10.61 26.43 12.51
CA LYS A 471 -11.88 26.70 11.81
C LYS A 471 -12.48 25.39 11.27
N LYS A 472 -12.93 24.52 12.18
CA LYS A 472 -13.55 23.22 11.87
C LYS A 472 -15.03 23.43 11.49
N VAL A 473 -15.29 23.85 10.26
CA VAL A 473 -16.63 24.24 9.81
C VAL A 473 -17.09 23.47 8.58
N VAL A 474 -18.41 23.26 8.49
CA VAL A 474 -19.09 22.83 7.27
C VAL A 474 -19.81 24.04 6.69
N MET A 475 -19.51 24.36 5.44
CA MET A 475 -20.20 25.39 4.66
C MET A 475 -21.30 24.78 3.80
N ARG A 476 -22.38 25.53 3.57
CA ARG A 476 -23.44 25.18 2.63
C ARG A 476 -23.63 26.28 1.61
N TYR A 477 -23.68 25.92 0.35
CA TYR A 477 -23.92 26.83 -0.78
C TYR A 477 -25.19 26.44 -1.52
N GLU A 478 -25.84 27.41 -2.14
CA GLU A 478 -26.92 27.19 -3.10
C GLU A 478 -26.33 26.94 -4.50
N VAL A 479 -26.75 25.83 -5.12
CA VAL A 479 -26.29 25.44 -6.45
C VAL A 479 -27.16 26.14 -7.49
N GLN A 480 -26.54 26.90 -8.38
CA GLN A 480 -27.23 27.56 -9.47
C GLN A 480 -27.44 26.61 -10.66
N PRO A 481 -28.38 26.93 -11.59
CA PRO A 481 -28.59 26.12 -12.79
C PRO A 481 -27.31 25.91 -13.64
N ASP A 482 -26.45 26.91 -13.69
CA ASP A 482 -25.15 26.87 -14.41
C ASP A 482 -24.04 26.14 -13.64
N GLY A 483 -24.34 25.61 -12.47
CA GLY A 483 -23.38 24.91 -11.61
C GLY A 483 -22.54 25.83 -10.71
N SER A 484 -22.67 27.15 -10.82
CA SER A 484 -22.02 28.07 -9.88
C SER A 484 -22.60 27.95 -8.47
N LEU A 485 -21.80 28.26 -7.46
CA LEU A 485 -22.19 28.25 -6.05
C LEU A 485 -22.46 29.68 -5.58
N LYS A 486 -23.56 29.90 -4.87
CA LYS A 486 -23.93 31.21 -4.28
C LYS A 486 -24.39 31.07 -2.84
N ASN A 487 -24.52 32.21 -2.16
CA ASN A 487 -25.11 32.28 -0.82
C ASN A 487 -24.46 31.34 0.19
N GLY A 488 -23.09 31.26 0.16
CA GLY A 488 -22.34 30.46 1.11
C GLY A 488 -22.64 30.83 2.56
N LYS A 489 -23.01 29.85 3.37
CA LYS A 489 -23.38 30.03 4.79
C LYS A 489 -22.71 28.97 5.63
N LEU A 490 -22.31 29.33 6.84
CA LEU A 490 -21.94 28.38 7.86
C LEU A 490 -23.16 27.44 8.12
N PHE A 491 -22.94 26.15 7.89
CA PHE A 491 -23.96 25.13 8.15
C PHE A 491 -23.79 24.51 9.53
N PHE A 492 -22.53 24.19 9.91
CA PHE A 492 -22.21 23.66 11.22
C PHE A 492 -20.79 24.04 11.64
N ASP A 493 -20.58 24.32 12.93
CA ASP A 493 -19.29 24.67 13.50
C ASP A 493 -18.89 23.65 14.58
N MET A 494 -17.77 22.97 14.38
CA MET A 494 -17.17 21.99 15.29
C MET A 494 -15.89 22.53 15.93
N THR A 495 -15.54 23.80 15.76
CA THR A 495 -14.27 24.39 16.22
C THR A 495 -14.09 24.24 17.73
N SER A 496 -15.19 24.32 18.51
CA SER A 496 -15.16 24.16 19.95
C SER A 496 -15.10 22.70 20.44
N ALA A 497 -15.20 21.72 19.56
CA ALA A 497 -15.10 20.32 19.96
C ALA A 497 -13.64 19.99 20.36
N GLY A 498 -13.49 19.47 21.58
CA GLY A 498 -12.24 19.39 22.32
C GLY A 498 -11.23 18.31 21.89
N THR A 499 -11.22 17.88 20.62
CA THR A 499 -10.24 16.93 20.09
C THR A 499 -9.38 17.58 19.00
N GLU A 500 -8.19 17.02 18.75
CA GLU A 500 -7.23 17.53 17.76
C GLU A 500 -7.62 17.21 16.32
N ASP A 501 -8.57 16.28 16.09
CA ASP A 501 -8.95 15.87 14.74
C ASP A 501 -9.63 17.02 13.98
N ALA A 502 -9.16 17.32 12.77
CA ALA A 502 -9.78 18.26 11.84
C ALA A 502 -10.95 17.59 11.08
N LEU A 503 -11.69 18.36 10.27
CA LEU A 503 -12.72 17.78 9.40
C LEU A 503 -12.06 17.17 8.15
N ASP A 504 -12.62 16.03 7.68
CA ASP A 504 -12.06 15.28 6.56
C ASP A 504 -13.17 14.88 5.57
N GLY A 505 -13.50 13.61 5.39
CA GLY A 505 -14.52 13.20 4.44
C GLY A 505 -15.94 13.63 4.83
N LEU A 506 -16.74 14.01 3.85
CA LEU A 506 -18.16 14.41 4.00
C LEU A 506 -19.02 13.70 2.96
N LYS A 507 -20.13 13.09 3.38
CA LYS A 507 -21.10 12.44 2.50
C LYS A 507 -22.54 12.69 3.00
N VAL A 508 -23.54 12.40 2.16
CA VAL A 508 -24.96 12.64 2.45
C VAL A 508 -25.77 11.37 2.23
N ASP A 509 -26.75 11.10 3.09
CA ASP A 509 -27.71 10.01 2.90
C ASP A 509 -28.93 10.45 2.05
N LYS A 510 -29.80 9.52 1.71
CA LYS A 510 -30.99 9.79 0.90
C LYS A 510 -32.04 10.68 1.57
N ALA A 511 -32.03 10.82 2.90
CA ALA A 511 -32.87 11.74 3.63
C ALA A 511 -32.26 13.15 3.77
N GLY A 512 -31.01 13.32 3.31
CA GLY A 512 -30.29 14.59 3.36
C GLY A 512 -29.54 14.83 4.66
N ASN A 513 -29.36 13.82 5.52
CA ASN A 513 -28.47 13.94 6.66
C ASN A 513 -27.01 13.93 6.20
N LEU A 514 -26.20 14.80 6.82
CA LEU A 514 -24.77 14.87 6.55
C LEU A 514 -24.01 13.99 7.51
N TYR A 515 -23.02 13.30 6.98
CA TYR A 515 -22.01 12.56 7.71
C TYR A 515 -20.68 13.26 7.49
N VAL A 516 -20.01 13.60 8.59
CA VAL A 516 -18.76 14.37 8.55
C VAL A 516 -17.74 13.69 9.44
N SER A 517 -16.58 13.34 8.89
CA SER A 517 -15.42 12.99 9.70
C SER A 517 -15.01 14.24 10.48
N GLY A 518 -15.04 14.17 11.79
CA GLY A 518 -14.80 15.32 12.64
C GLY A 518 -14.27 14.95 14.01
N PRO A 519 -14.12 15.91 14.90
CA PRO A 519 -13.50 15.71 16.19
C PRO A 519 -14.03 14.50 16.97
N GLY A 520 -13.16 13.49 17.20
CA GLY A 520 -13.47 12.29 17.97
C GLY A 520 -14.31 11.23 17.25
N GLY A 521 -14.70 11.38 15.97
CA GLY A 521 -15.43 10.35 15.25
C GLY A 521 -16.24 10.83 14.04
N LEU A 522 -17.17 10.02 13.58
CA LEU A 522 -18.07 10.34 12.47
C LEU A 522 -19.34 11.01 13.00
N TRP A 523 -19.49 12.29 12.74
CA TRP A 523 -20.65 13.09 13.13
C TRP A 523 -21.80 12.92 12.15
N ILE A 524 -23.01 12.79 12.66
CA ILE A 524 -24.25 12.75 11.86
C ILE A 524 -25.07 13.98 12.19
N LEU A 525 -25.28 14.82 11.16
CA LEU A 525 -26.04 16.06 11.24
C LEU A 525 -27.33 15.93 10.45
N SER A 526 -28.45 16.45 10.98
CA SER A 526 -29.69 16.51 10.22
C SER A 526 -29.58 17.50 9.04
N LEU A 527 -30.51 17.42 8.09
CA LEU A 527 -30.66 18.38 6.99
C LEU A 527 -30.76 19.86 7.48
N GLN A 528 -31.17 20.07 8.73
CA GLN A 528 -31.28 21.41 9.34
C GLN A 528 -30.00 21.82 10.11
N GLY A 529 -28.96 20.98 10.12
CA GLY A 529 -27.72 21.24 10.85
C GLY A 529 -27.79 20.90 12.35
N LYS A 530 -28.70 20.03 12.79
CA LYS A 530 -28.74 19.55 14.18
C LYS A 530 -27.80 18.34 14.32
N HIS A 531 -26.96 18.34 15.34
CA HIS A 531 -26.14 17.17 15.67
C HIS A 531 -27.01 16.05 16.23
N LEU A 532 -27.17 14.97 15.48
CA LEU A 532 -27.97 13.79 15.87
C LEU A 532 -27.17 12.83 16.76
N GLY A 533 -25.89 12.69 16.46
CA GLY A 533 -24.97 11.83 17.22
C GLY A 533 -23.66 11.58 16.51
N THR A 534 -22.80 10.78 17.13
CA THR A 534 -21.46 10.46 16.62
C THR A 534 -21.19 8.97 16.70
N ILE A 535 -20.64 8.38 15.64
CA ILE A 535 -20.12 7.02 15.62
C ILE A 535 -18.63 7.09 15.92
N ILE A 536 -18.21 6.44 17.03
CA ILE A 536 -16.80 6.32 17.42
C ILE A 536 -16.33 4.92 17.05
N ALA A 537 -15.57 4.82 15.97
CA ALA A 537 -14.94 3.59 15.53
C ALA A 537 -13.60 3.35 16.28
N PRO A 538 -13.03 2.13 16.25
CA PRO A 538 -11.75 1.82 16.93
C PRO A 538 -10.58 2.68 16.47
N LYS A 539 -10.61 3.15 15.23
CA LYS A 539 -9.70 4.16 14.68
C LYS A 539 -10.53 5.30 14.11
N HIS A 540 -9.97 6.51 14.14
CA HIS A 540 -10.64 7.69 13.61
C HIS A 540 -10.95 7.53 12.12
N PRO A 541 -12.25 7.61 11.70
CA PRO A 541 -12.64 7.55 10.28
C PRO A 541 -12.20 8.85 9.58
N HIS A 542 -11.45 8.76 8.52
CA HIS A 542 -11.09 9.90 7.67
C HIS A 542 -12.09 10.09 6.54
N ASN A 543 -12.47 9.01 5.85
CA ASN A 543 -13.46 9.07 4.79
C ASN A 543 -14.30 7.79 4.78
N PHE A 544 -15.43 7.79 4.07
CA PHE A 544 -16.37 6.68 4.08
C PHE A 544 -17.23 6.66 2.81
N ALA A 545 -17.81 5.49 2.51
CA ALA A 545 -18.74 5.32 1.39
C ALA A 545 -19.80 4.28 1.71
N TRP A 546 -21.02 4.49 1.21
CA TRP A 546 -22.04 3.43 1.26
C TRP A 546 -21.82 2.40 0.17
N GLY A 547 -21.94 1.14 0.56
CA GLY A 547 -21.81 -0.01 -0.31
C GLY A 547 -22.93 -1.04 -0.14
N ASP A 548 -22.66 -2.23 -0.64
CA ASP A 548 -23.55 -3.37 -0.78
C ASP A 548 -24.76 -3.10 -1.70
N ALA A 549 -25.51 -4.15 -2.01
CA ALA A 549 -26.64 -4.06 -2.94
C ALA A 549 -27.73 -3.11 -2.43
N ASP A 550 -28.01 -3.12 -1.12
CA ASP A 550 -29.02 -2.29 -0.47
C ASP A 550 -28.57 -0.85 -0.14
N GLY A 551 -27.26 -0.54 -0.30
CA GLY A 551 -26.70 0.78 -0.03
C GLY A 551 -26.75 1.22 1.43
N LYS A 552 -26.88 0.30 2.36
CA LYS A 552 -27.00 0.59 3.80
C LYS A 552 -25.76 0.24 4.61
N THR A 553 -24.78 -0.41 4.02
CA THR A 553 -23.48 -0.67 4.65
C THR A 553 -22.58 0.55 4.45
N LEU A 554 -22.15 1.16 5.53
CA LEU A 554 -21.19 2.26 5.52
C LEU A 554 -19.80 1.67 5.74
N TYR A 555 -18.94 1.78 4.73
CA TYR A 555 -17.53 1.43 4.78
C TYR A 555 -16.72 2.62 5.26
N LEU A 556 -15.83 2.41 6.23
CA LEU A 556 -15.04 3.45 6.88
C LEU A 556 -13.57 3.23 6.57
N CYS A 557 -12.94 4.18 5.92
CA CYS A 557 -11.50 4.34 5.85
C CYS A 557 -11.03 5.06 7.12
N ALA A 558 -10.37 4.33 8.03
CA ALA A 558 -10.05 4.81 9.36
C ALA A 558 -8.57 4.60 9.68
N ARG A 559 -7.77 5.66 9.50
CA ARG A 559 -6.29 5.65 9.62
C ARG A 559 -5.68 4.51 8.78
N SER A 560 -5.20 3.46 9.42
CA SER A 560 -4.55 2.31 8.80
C SER A 560 -5.47 1.09 8.65
N GLY A 561 -6.79 1.27 8.74
CA GLY A 561 -7.76 0.17 8.71
C GLY A 561 -9.00 0.46 7.88
N LEU A 562 -9.60 -0.62 7.37
CA LEU A 562 -10.90 -0.62 6.71
C LEU A 562 -11.91 -1.31 7.60
N TYR A 563 -13.05 -0.64 7.82
CA TYR A 563 -14.16 -1.13 8.66
C TYR A 563 -15.47 -1.00 7.92
N HIS A 564 -16.52 -1.67 8.42
CA HIS A 564 -17.89 -1.38 8.01
C HIS A 564 -18.88 -1.46 9.16
N ILE A 565 -19.97 -0.72 9.02
CA ILE A 565 -21.13 -0.72 9.92
C ILE A 565 -22.41 -0.72 9.09
N LYS A 566 -23.41 -1.50 9.51
CA LYS A 566 -24.73 -1.51 8.88
C LYS A 566 -25.61 -0.43 9.48
N LEU A 567 -26.18 0.42 8.63
CA LEU A 567 -27.14 1.45 9.01
C LEU A 567 -28.57 1.10 8.54
N ASN A 568 -29.56 1.81 9.08
CA ASN A 568 -30.96 1.65 8.66
C ASN A 568 -31.28 2.42 7.39
N ILE A 569 -30.46 3.38 7.02
CA ILE A 569 -30.67 4.32 5.90
C ILE A 569 -29.72 4.04 4.74
N GLU A 570 -30.19 4.29 3.53
CA GLU A 570 -29.40 4.24 2.32
C GLU A 570 -28.65 5.55 2.07
N GLY A 571 -27.37 5.47 1.72
CA GLY A 571 -26.59 6.64 1.34
C GLY A 571 -26.70 7.00 -0.14
N ILE A 572 -26.24 8.20 -0.48
CA ILE A 572 -26.04 8.59 -1.88
C ILE A 572 -24.76 7.94 -2.37
N ARG A 573 -24.85 7.24 -3.47
CA ARG A 573 -23.74 6.57 -4.15
C ARG A 573 -23.63 7.09 -5.58
N PRO A 574 -22.45 7.08 -6.22
CA PRO A 574 -22.31 7.37 -7.66
C PRO A 574 -23.31 6.55 -8.48
N LYS A 575 -23.84 7.14 -9.54
CA LYS A 575 -24.94 6.56 -10.37
C LYS A 575 -24.46 5.50 -11.32
#